data_6295fca510d5ebeaf265b2c1ae97abf2
#
_entry.id   6295fca510d5ebeaf265b2c1ae97abf2
#
_cell.length_a   1.000
_cell.length_b   1.000
_cell.length_c   1.000
_cell.angle_alpha   90.00
_cell.angle_beta   90.00
_cell.angle_gamma   90.00
#
_symmetry.space_group_name_H-M   'P 1'
#
loop_
_entity.id
_entity.type
_entity.pdbx_description
1 polymer ?
#
loop_
_entity_poly.entity_id
_entity_poly.type
_entity_poly.pdbx_seq_one_letter_code
_entity_poly.pdbx_strand_id
1 'polypeptide(L)'
;KDAGKKMTDIGKSLSMKVTAPIAGLGAVVAKTGMDFEAAMSEVGAISGATGEDLAKLEALAKEMGATTKFSASEAAEGLKFMAMAGWDTQQQLDGLPGVLNLAAASGENLGTVSDIVTDAMTAFGMEAARAGEFADTLAAAASSSNTNVSMLGESFKNVAPVAGALGFEAKDTAIALGLMANAGIKGGQAGTSMRSILTRLVKPTKESGTAMDQLGISLTDSEGNMKSLEAVMGDLRGAFKNLDPDQQAFYAAQIAGQQGMSGLLAIVNAGEEDFNNLSDAINNSTGEAERMSREMQDNLQGRLTELKSAIEGAALQL
;
A
#
# COMPACT_ATOMS: atom_id res chain seq x y z
N LYS A 1 -37.29 59.13 -12.99
CA LYS A 1 -36.85 57.95 -13.73
C LYS A 1 -35.43 57.51 -13.35
N ASP A 2 -34.52 58.42 -12.96
CA ASP A 2 -33.13 58.11 -12.61
C ASP A 2 -32.93 57.36 -11.27
N ALA A 3 -33.75 57.67 -10.25
CA ALA A 3 -33.69 57.01 -8.96
C ALA A 3 -34.04 55.50 -9.04
N GLY A 4 -35.06 55.17 -9.86
CA GLY A 4 -35.46 53.78 -10.08
C GLY A 4 -34.40 52.97 -10.83
N LYS A 5 -33.74 53.57 -11.83
CA LYS A 5 -32.61 52.91 -12.51
C LYS A 5 -31.45 52.64 -11.56
N LYS A 6 -31.06 53.64 -10.76
CA LYS A 6 -29.97 53.48 -9.76
C LYS A 6 -30.28 52.40 -8.72
N MET A 7 -31.54 52.30 -8.25
CA MET A 7 -31.97 51.23 -7.35
C MET A 7 -31.92 49.85 -8.01
N THR A 8 -32.33 49.74 -9.28
CA THR A 8 -32.26 48.51 -10.04
C THR A 8 -30.80 48.07 -10.29
N ASP A 9 -29.88 49.01 -10.59
CA ASP A 9 -28.49 48.74 -10.82
C ASP A 9 -27.74 48.36 -9.53
N ILE A 10 -28.10 48.98 -8.39
CA ILE A 10 -27.59 48.59 -7.06
C ILE A 10 -28.12 47.18 -6.70
N GLY A 11 -29.40 46.90 -6.93
CA GLY A 11 -29.98 45.58 -6.70
C GLY A 11 -29.32 44.46 -7.54
N LYS A 12 -29.09 44.74 -8.83
CA LYS A 12 -28.39 43.83 -9.71
C LYS A 12 -26.90 43.63 -9.29
N SER A 13 -26.22 44.69 -8.88
CA SER A 13 -24.83 44.63 -8.40
C SER A 13 -24.73 43.85 -7.08
N LEU A 14 -25.67 44.03 -6.15
CA LEU A 14 -25.73 43.25 -4.91
C LEU A 14 -26.08 41.78 -5.19
N SER A 15 -27.01 41.51 -6.08
CA SER A 15 -27.36 40.15 -6.50
C SER A 15 -26.16 39.42 -7.15
N MET A 16 -25.45 40.08 -8.05
CA MET A 16 -24.25 39.45 -8.68
C MET A 16 -23.06 39.33 -7.75
N LYS A 17 -22.84 40.26 -6.82
CA LYS A 17 -21.64 40.26 -5.96
C LYS A 17 -21.80 39.54 -4.64
N VAL A 18 -23.02 39.34 -4.16
CA VAL A 18 -23.32 38.76 -2.86
C VAL A 18 -24.22 37.53 -3.00
N THR A 19 -25.37 37.64 -3.66
CA THR A 19 -26.35 36.54 -3.73
C THR A 19 -25.89 35.42 -4.65
N ALA A 20 -25.25 35.70 -5.77
CA ALA A 20 -24.76 34.67 -6.69
C ALA A 20 -23.64 33.83 -6.09
N PRO A 21 -22.60 34.40 -5.41
CA PRO A 21 -21.61 33.61 -4.69
C PRO A 21 -22.24 32.78 -3.55
N ILE A 22 -23.18 33.33 -2.79
CA ILE A 22 -23.86 32.60 -1.70
C ILE A 22 -24.72 31.45 -2.27
N ALA A 23 -25.44 31.68 -3.35
CA ALA A 23 -26.21 30.63 -4.03
C ALA A 23 -25.26 29.55 -4.64
N GLY A 24 -24.10 29.95 -5.16
CA GLY A 24 -23.08 29.06 -5.63
C GLY A 24 -22.52 28.18 -4.51
N LEU A 25 -22.24 28.76 -3.35
CA LEU A 25 -21.80 27.99 -2.17
C LEU A 25 -22.89 27.01 -1.71
N GLY A 26 -24.14 27.42 -1.64
CA GLY A 26 -25.26 26.53 -1.30
C GLY A 26 -25.41 25.34 -2.25
N ALA A 27 -25.18 25.54 -3.54
CA ALA A 27 -25.21 24.47 -4.53
C ALA A 27 -24.02 23.49 -4.35
N VAL A 28 -22.82 23.99 -4.02
CA VAL A 28 -21.65 23.16 -3.72
C VAL A 28 -21.90 22.34 -2.46
N VAL A 29 -22.38 22.95 -1.38
CA VAL A 29 -22.73 22.26 -0.12
C VAL A 29 -23.73 21.14 -0.36
N ALA A 30 -24.85 21.43 -1.07
CA ALA A 30 -25.84 20.41 -1.36
C ALA A 30 -25.31 19.27 -2.21
N LYS A 31 -24.47 19.57 -3.22
CA LYS A 31 -23.85 18.53 -4.06
C LYS A 31 -22.89 17.67 -3.24
N THR A 32 -21.99 18.26 -2.46
CA THR A 32 -21.05 17.53 -1.60
C THR A 32 -21.79 16.62 -0.63
N GLY A 33 -22.88 17.10 -0.01
CA GLY A 33 -23.70 16.27 0.88
C GLY A 33 -24.33 15.08 0.16
N MET A 34 -24.91 15.30 -1.03
CA MET A 34 -25.51 14.22 -1.83
C MET A 34 -24.46 13.19 -2.30
N ASP A 35 -23.29 13.64 -2.75
CA ASP A 35 -22.21 12.77 -3.22
C ASP A 35 -21.68 11.91 -2.06
N PHE A 36 -21.51 12.49 -0.87
CA PHE A 36 -21.10 11.77 0.33
C PHE A 36 -22.16 10.77 0.81
N GLU A 37 -23.43 11.17 0.88
CA GLU A 37 -24.53 10.30 1.27
C GLU A 37 -24.67 9.10 0.31
N ALA A 38 -24.52 9.35 -0.99
CA ALA A 38 -24.53 8.29 -1.99
C ALA A 38 -23.36 7.30 -1.77
N ALA A 39 -22.14 7.80 -1.55
CA ALA A 39 -20.96 6.97 -1.28
C ALA A 39 -21.15 6.13 0.01
N MET A 40 -21.64 6.73 1.10
CA MET A 40 -21.89 6.00 2.34
C MET A 40 -23.04 5.00 2.22
N SER A 41 -24.04 5.28 1.39
CA SER A 41 -25.10 4.31 1.08
C SER A 41 -24.55 3.07 0.37
N GLU A 42 -23.58 3.24 -0.54
CA GLU A 42 -22.87 2.12 -1.17
C GLU A 42 -22.04 1.33 -0.14
N VAL A 43 -21.32 2.02 0.76
CA VAL A 43 -20.59 1.39 1.87
C VAL A 43 -21.53 0.53 2.71
N GLY A 44 -22.66 1.09 3.16
CA GLY A 44 -23.67 0.38 3.95
C GLY A 44 -24.24 -0.83 3.21
N ALA A 45 -24.53 -0.69 1.91
CA ALA A 45 -25.11 -1.75 1.10
C ALA A 45 -24.12 -2.94 0.91
N ILE A 46 -22.81 -2.65 0.75
CA ILE A 46 -21.80 -3.67 0.49
C ILE A 46 -21.31 -4.32 1.80
N SER A 47 -21.02 -3.50 2.82
CA SER A 47 -20.53 -3.99 4.11
C SER A 47 -21.62 -4.62 4.98
N GLY A 48 -22.89 -4.28 4.72
CA GLY A 48 -24.01 -4.63 5.60
C GLY A 48 -24.05 -3.77 6.88
N ALA A 49 -23.19 -2.77 7.03
CA ALA A 49 -23.16 -1.88 8.18
C ALA A 49 -24.45 -1.05 8.24
N THR A 50 -25.06 -0.98 9.42
CA THR A 50 -26.28 -0.20 9.68
C THR A 50 -26.19 0.47 11.04
N GLY A 51 -27.01 1.49 11.26
CA GLY A 51 -27.14 2.14 12.57
C GLY A 51 -25.80 2.69 13.07
N GLU A 52 -25.37 2.26 14.26
CA GLU A 52 -24.17 2.77 14.92
C GLU A 52 -22.89 2.46 14.13
N ASP A 53 -22.79 1.29 13.49
CA ASP A 53 -21.61 0.91 12.72
C ASP A 53 -21.43 1.75 11.46
N LEU A 54 -22.52 2.04 10.74
CA LEU A 54 -22.49 2.95 9.61
C LEU A 54 -22.12 4.38 10.06
N ALA A 55 -22.64 4.83 11.19
CA ALA A 55 -22.31 6.14 11.75
C ALA A 55 -20.82 6.28 12.12
N LYS A 56 -20.18 5.20 12.63
CA LYS A 56 -18.73 5.18 12.88
C LYS A 56 -17.93 5.31 11.58
N LEU A 57 -18.32 4.57 10.53
CA LEU A 57 -17.68 4.67 9.22
C LEU A 57 -17.85 6.05 8.59
N GLU A 58 -19.03 6.66 8.72
CA GLU A 58 -19.27 8.05 8.29
C GLU A 58 -18.38 9.05 9.03
N ALA A 59 -18.27 8.91 10.35
CA ALA A 59 -17.42 9.77 11.17
C ALA A 59 -15.96 9.68 10.74
N LEU A 60 -15.44 8.47 10.54
CA LEU A 60 -14.08 8.23 10.04
C LEU A 60 -13.87 8.83 8.64
N ALA A 61 -14.80 8.63 7.71
CA ALA A 61 -14.68 9.20 6.37
C ALA A 61 -14.64 10.73 6.39
N LYS A 62 -15.45 11.37 7.25
CA LYS A 62 -15.42 12.83 7.45
C LYS A 62 -14.11 13.30 8.08
N GLU A 63 -13.59 12.56 9.07
CA GLU A 63 -12.31 12.86 9.71
C GLU A 63 -11.16 12.76 8.69
N MET A 64 -11.12 11.69 7.91
CA MET A 64 -10.12 11.51 6.86
C MET A 64 -10.22 12.59 5.78
N GLY A 65 -11.43 13.00 5.43
CA GLY A 65 -11.67 14.12 4.51
C GLY A 65 -11.20 15.47 5.04
N ALA A 66 -11.16 15.64 6.35
CA ALA A 66 -10.67 16.87 6.98
C ALA A 66 -9.15 16.89 7.22
N THR A 67 -8.51 15.72 7.34
CA THR A 67 -7.12 15.57 7.79
C THR A 67 -6.17 15.08 6.70
N THR A 68 -6.68 14.66 5.54
CA THR A 68 -5.88 14.16 4.41
C THR A 68 -6.14 14.96 3.13
N LYS A 69 -5.42 14.64 2.06
CA LYS A 69 -5.69 15.21 0.72
C LYS A 69 -7.01 14.74 0.10
N PHE A 70 -7.58 13.67 0.61
CA PHE A 70 -8.80 13.07 0.09
C PHE A 70 -10.03 13.79 0.66
N SER A 71 -11.09 13.89 -0.13
CA SER A 71 -12.40 14.31 0.37
C SER A 71 -13.07 13.22 1.21
N ALA A 72 -14.08 13.56 1.98
CA ALA A 72 -14.87 12.58 2.72
C ALA A 72 -15.51 11.53 1.79
N SER A 73 -15.95 11.95 0.60
CA SER A 73 -16.51 11.04 -0.42
C SER A 73 -15.47 10.06 -0.95
N GLU A 74 -14.22 10.51 -1.20
CA GLU A 74 -13.13 9.63 -1.59
C GLU A 74 -12.72 8.68 -0.46
N ALA A 75 -12.73 9.13 0.80
CA ALA A 75 -12.51 8.27 1.95
C ALA A 75 -13.61 7.19 2.07
N ALA A 76 -14.89 7.55 1.83
CA ALA A 76 -15.98 6.60 1.74
C ALA A 76 -15.80 5.60 0.59
N GLU A 77 -15.23 6.01 -0.54
CA GLU A 77 -14.88 5.10 -1.63
C GLU A 77 -13.80 4.10 -1.18
N GLY A 78 -12.81 4.52 -0.39
CA GLY A 78 -11.84 3.62 0.25
C GLY A 78 -12.52 2.56 1.12
N LEU A 79 -13.45 2.97 1.97
CA LEU A 79 -14.26 2.04 2.79
C LEU A 79 -15.04 1.04 1.92
N LYS A 80 -15.62 1.50 0.80
CA LYS A 80 -16.30 0.63 -0.16
C LYS A 80 -15.38 -0.47 -0.70
N PHE A 81 -14.16 -0.13 -1.13
CA PHE A 81 -13.20 -1.13 -1.62
C PHE A 81 -12.82 -2.14 -0.54
N MET A 82 -12.62 -1.69 0.69
CA MET A 82 -12.35 -2.59 1.82
C MET A 82 -13.54 -3.51 2.11
N ALA A 83 -14.78 -2.98 2.06
CA ALA A 83 -15.99 -3.79 2.20
C ALA A 83 -16.10 -4.85 1.09
N MET A 84 -15.77 -4.51 -0.16
CA MET A 84 -15.73 -5.46 -1.28
C MET A 84 -14.69 -6.56 -1.06
N ALA A 85 -13.57 -6.26 -0.39
CA ALA A 85 -12.57 -7.24 0.03
C ALA A 85 -13.02 -8.10 1.24
N GLY A 86 -14.21 -7.85 1.78
CA GLY A 86 -14.79 -8.61 2.88
C GLY A 86 -14.39 -8.12 4.28
N TRP A 87 -13.80 -6.93 4.40
CA TRP A 87 -13.46 -6.35 5.70
C TRP A 87 -14.73 -5.91 6.44
N ASP A 88 -14.83 -6.28 7.71
CA ASP A 88 -15.91 -5.83 8.59
C ASP A 88 -15.72 -4.36 9.02
N THR A 89 -16.70 -3.82 9.76
CA THR A 89 -16.69 -2.42 10.21
C THR A 89 -15.42 -2.07 10.98
N GLN A 90 -14.99 -2.92 11.92
CA GLN A 90 -13.80 -2.63 12.72
C GLN A 90 -12.52 -2.68 11.87
N GLN A 91 -12.42 -3.64 10.98
CA GLN A 91 -11.30 -3.75 10.03
C GLN A 91 -11.20 -2.54 9.11
N GLN A 92 -12.34 -2.02 8.64
CA GLN A 92 -12.39 -0.79 7.84
C GLN A 92 -11.97 0.45 8.65
N LEU A 93 -12.42 0.55 9.92
CA LEU A 93 -12.01 1.64 10.81
C LEU A 93 -10.50 1.65 11.06
N ASP A 94 -9.91 0.48 11.28
CA ASP A 94 -8.49 0.33 11.57
C ASP A 94 -7.61 0.53 10.32
N GLY A 95 -8.09 0.11 9.16
CA GLY A 95 -7.28 0.05 7.93
C GLY A 95 -7.29 1.31 7.10
N LEU A 96 -8.38 2.08 7.09
CA LEU A 96 -8.56 3.21 6.17
C LEU A 96 -7.42 4.25 6.25
N PRO A 97 -6.95 4.69 7.44
CA PRO A 97 -5.88 5.69 7.51
C PRO A 97 -4.59 5.24 6.80
N GLY A 98 -4.18 3.98 6.99
CA GLY A 98 -2.99 3.43 6.34
C GLY A 98 -3.11 3.38 4.82
N VAL A 99 -4.26 2.95 4.32
CA VAL A 99 -4.54 2.89 2.87
C VAL A 99 -4.54 4.28 2.24
N LEU A 100 -5.17 5.28 2.89
CA LEU A 100 -5.17 6.65 2.40
C LEU A 100 -3.76 7.26 2.38
N ASN A 101 -2.97 7.04 3.44
CA ASN A 101 -1.59 7.50 3.50
C ASN A 101 -0.76 6.89 2.37
N LEU A 102 -0.88 5.59 2.13
CA LEU A 102 -0.15 4.92 1.06
C LEU A 102 -0.59 5.40 -0.33
N ALA A 103 -1.89 5.60 -0.55
CA ALA A 103 -2.41 6.16 -1.80
C ALA A 103 -1.93 7.60 -2.02
N ALA A 104 -1.85 8.39 -0.94
CA ALA A 104 -1.30 9.73 -1.00
C ALA A 104 0.20 9.75 -1.28
N ALA A 105 0.96 8.87 -0.64
CA ALA A 105 2.41 8.74 -0.78
C ALA A 105 2.83 8.23 -2.15
N SER A 106 2.09 7.27 -2.71
CA SER A 106 2.41 6.64 -3.99
C SER A 106 1.89 7.41 -5.20
N GLY A 107 0.87 8.25 -5.02
CA GLY A 107 0.12 8.87 -6.12
C GLY A 107 -0.75 7.90 -6.92
N GLU A 108 -0.88 6.67 -6.47
CA GLU A 108 -1.70 5.63 -7.10
C GLU A 108 -3.19 5.84 -6.80
N ASN A 109 -4.04 5.19 -7.60
CA ASN A 109 -5.49 5.22 -7.40
C ASN A 109 -5.87 4.52 -6.08
N LEU A 110 -6.80 5.10 -5.34
CA LEU A 110 -7.22 4.60 -4.04
C LEU A 110 -7.76 3.16 -4.09
N GLY A 111 -8.54 2.83 -5.11
CA GLY A 111 -9.03 1.45 -5.32
C GLY A 111 -7.89 0.46 -5.50
N THR A 112 -6.90 0.80 -6.34
CA THR A 112 -5.71 -0.03 -6.56
C THR A 112 -4.95 -0.26 -5.26
N VAL A 113 -4.74 0.79 -4.46
CA VAL A 113 -4.02 0.67 -3.18
C VAL A 113 -4.83 -0.15 -2.17
N SER A 114 -6.15 0.05 -2.12
CA SER A 114 -7.04 -0.75 -1.28
C SER A 114 -6.93 -2.24 -1.61
N ASP A 115 -7.02 -2.60 -2.89
CA ASP A 115 -6.88 -3.99 -3.35
C ASP A 115 -5.51 -4.59 -2.98
N ILE A 116 -4.42 -3.82 -3.20
CA ILE A 116 -3.06 -4.26 -2.86
C ILE A 116 -2.94 -4.57 -1.36
N VAL A 117 -3.43 -3.65 -0.52
CA VAL A 117 -3.33 -3.80 0.94
C VAL A 117 -4.20 -4.94 1.43
N THR A 118 -5.47 -4.99 1.03
CA THR A 118 -6.41 -6.01 1.49
C THR A 118 -6.04 -7.42 1.02
N ASP A 119 -5.64 -7.57 -0.25
CA ASP A 119 -5.23 -8.85 -0.83
C ASP A 119 -3.98 -9.40 -0.15
N ALA A 120 -2.93 -8.56 -0.03
CA ALA A 120 -1.68 -8.98 0.57
C ALA A 120 -1.84 -9.29 2.07
N MET A 121 -2.51 -8.43 2.82
CA MET A 121 -2.75 -8.66 4.26
C MET A 121 -3.55 -9.93 4.51
N THR A 122 -4.58 -10.19 3.71
CA THR A 122 -5.36 -11.44 3.78
C THR A 122 -4.47 -12.65 3.50
N ALA A 123 -3.60 -12.58 2.47
CA ALA A 123 -2.71 -13.68 2.11
C ALA A 123 -1.63 -13.96 3.17
N PHE A 124 -1.17 -12.94 3.89
CA PHE A 124 -0.24 -13.08 5.03
C PHE A 124 -0.95 -13.41 6.35
N GLY A 125 -2.28 -13.41 6.40
CA GLY A 125 -3.03 -13.56 7.65
C GLY A 125 -2.83 -12.40 8.63
N MET A 126 -2.54 -11.20 8.11
CA MET A 126 -2.35 -10.00 8.93
C MET A 126 -3.69 -9.43 9.37
N GLU A 127 -3.75 -8.99 10.62
CA GLU A 127 -4.92 -8.28 11.15
C GLU A 127 -5.02 -6.87 10.54
N ALA A 128 -6.25 -6.38 10.34
CA ALA A 128 -6.50 -5.06 9.72
C ALA A 128 -5.88 -3.89 10.51
N ALA A 129 -5.77 -4.01 11.84
CA ALA A 129 -5.07 -3.03 12.69
C ALA A 129 -3.59 -2.82 12.29
N ARG A 130 -2.99 -3.75 11.54
CA ARG A 130 -1.64 -3.63 11.00
C ARG A 130 -1.58 -3.04 9.59
N ALA A 131 -2.69 -2.53 9.05
CA ALA A 131 -2.72 -1.94 7.70
C ALA A 131 -1.76 -0.74 7.58
N GLY A 132 -1.65 0.09 8.60
CA GLY A 132 -0.67 1.17 8.65
C GLY A 132 0.78 0.66 8.56
N GLU A 133 1.12 -0.39 9.32
CA GLU A 133 2.45 -1.02 9.25
C GLU A 133 2.76 -1.58 7.86
N PHE A 134 1.78 -2.22 7.23
CA PHE A 134 1.96 -2.76 5.87
C PHE A 134 2.06 -1.62 4.83
N ALA A 135 1.27 -0.56 4.97
CA ALA A 135 1.37 0.64 4.15
C ALA A 135 2.77 1.29 4.26
N ASP A 136 3.31 1.40 5.47
CA ASP A 136 4.66 1.90 5.72
C ASP A 136 5.73 1.00 5.10
N THR A 137 5.57 -0.32 5.18
CA THR A 137 6.45 -1.30 4.53
C THR A 137 6.49 -1.10 3.01
N LEU A 138 5.32 -0.94 2.37
CA LEU A 138 5.24 -0.71 0.92
C LEU A 138 5.82 0.64 0.52
N ALA A 139 5.57 1.69 1.31
CA ALA A 139 6.12 3.02 1.10
C ALA A 139 7.66 3.00 1.18
N ALA A 140 8.22 2.38 2.23
CA ALA A 140 9.66 2.24 2.42
C ALA A 140 10.31 1.41 1.30
N ALA A 141 9.71 0.30 0.91
CA ALA A 141 10.21 -0.52 -0.19
C ALA A 141 10.20 0.23 -1.53
N ALA A 142 9.13 1.00 -1.80
CA ALA A 142 9.01 1.80 -3.02
C ALA A 142 9.99 2.99 -3.05
N SER A 143 10.27 3.63 -1.90
CA SER A 143 11.20 4.78 -1.82
C SER A 143 12.67 4.35 -1.80
N SER A 144 12.96 3.13 -1.36
CA SER A 144 14.35 2.63 -1.15
C SER A 144 14.79 1.60 -2.20
N SER A 145 13.97 1.31 -3.20
CA SER A 145 14.34 0.42 -4.31
C SER A 145 13.74 0.87 -5.64
N ASN A 146 14.22 0.27 -6.73
CA ASN A 146 13.80 0.66 -8.09
C ASN A 146 12.43 0.05 -8.47
N THR A 147 11.40 0.39 -7.71
CA THR A 147 10.01 -0.08 -7.93
C THR A 147 9.00 1.00 -7.53
N ASN A 148 7.72 0.67 -7.56
CA ASN A 148 6.63 1.49 -7.04
C ASN A 148 5.59 0.60 -6.33
N VAL A 149 4.61 1.22 -5.67
CA VAL A 149 3.57 0.50 -4.90
C VAL A 149 2.76 -0.44 -5.79
N SER A 150 2.40 -0.03 -6.99
CA SER A 150 1.65 -0.85 -7.95
C SER A 150 2.43 -2.11 -8.35
N MET A 151 3.71 -1.97 -8.70
CA MET A 151 4.58 -3.12 -9.04
C MET A 151 4.80 -4.04 -7.84
N LEU A 152 4.95 -3.49 -6.63
CA LEU A 152 5.03 -4.30 -5.41
C LEU A 152 3.73 -5.07 -5.19
N GLY A 153 2.57 -4.44 -5.39
CA GLY A 153 1.27 -5.10 -5.33
C GLY A 153 1.16 -6.30 -6.27
N GLU A 154 1.58 -6.14 -7.54
CA GLU A 154 1.64 -7.26 -8.48
C GLU A 154 2.59 -8.38 -8.02
N SER A 155 3.71 -8.02 -7.38
CA SER A 155 4.65 -9.00 -6.83
C SER A 155 4.02 -9.74 -5.66
N PHE A 156 3.43 -9.04 -4.71
CA PHE A 156 2.76 -9.61 -3.54
C PHE A 156 1.60 -10.52 -3.94
N LYS A 157 0.79 -10.15 -4.91
CA LYS A 157 -0.30 -11.00 -5.44
C LYS A 157 0.17 -12.41 -5.81
N ASN A 158 1.40 -12.56 -6.28
CA ASN A 158 1.97 -13.84 -6.67
C ASN A 158 2.67 -14.57 -5.52
N VAL A 159 3.33 -13.86 -4.60
CA VAL A 159 4.17 -14.47 -3.57
C VAL A 159 3.49 -14.55 -2.21
N ALA A 160 2.63 -13.60 -1.84
CA ALA A 160 2.04 -13.51 -0.50
C ALA A 160 1.30 -14.77 -0.05
N PRO A 161 0.50 -15.46 -0.91
CA PRO A 161 -0.16 -16.70 -0.49
C PRO A 161 0.82 -17.80 -0.06
N VAL A 162 2.00 -17.86 -0.68
CA VAL A 162 3.03 -18.85 -0.32
C VAL A 162 3.85 -18.38 0.87
N ALA A 163 4.30 -17.12 0.88
CA ALA A 163 5.07 -16.57 1.98
C ALA A 163 4.29 -16.60 3.30
N GLY A 164 3.02 -16.18 3.28
CA GLY A 164 2.12 -16.21 4.44
C GLY A 164 1.85 -17.63 4.94
N ALA A 165 1.57 -18.58 4.03
CA ALA A 165 1.38 -19.98 4.40
C ALA A 165 2.63 -20.64 5.04
N LEU A 166 3.83 -20.10 4.73
CA LEU A 166 5.10 -20.53 5.31
C LEU A 166 5.46 -19.78 6.60
N GLY A 167 4.65 -18.79 7.00
CA GLY A 167 4.89 -17.98 8.18
C GLY A 167 5.98 -16.90 8.02
N PHE A 168 6.36 -16.59 6.79
CA PHE A 168 7.28 -15.48 6.52
C PHE A 168 6.56 -14.13 6.62
N GLU A 169 7.28 -13.12 7.08
CA GLU A 169 6.73 -11.78 7.25
C GLU A 169 6.66 -11.00 5.93
N ALA A 170 5.72 -10.06 5.85
CA ALA A 170 5.56 -9.18 4.72
C ALA A 170 6.79 -8.27 4.52
N LYS A 171 7.42 -7.81 5.62
CA LYS A 171 8.65 -7.00 5.59
C LYS A 171 9.80 -7.72 4.92
N ASP A 172 10.10 -8.93 5.36
CA ASP A 172 11.17 -9.75 4.76
C ASP A 172 10.92 -10.01 3.27
N THR A 173 9.64 -10.27 2.93
CA THR A 173 9.25 -10.46 1.52
C THR A 173 9.44 -9.17 0.71
N ALA A 174 9.14 -8.00 1.28
CA ALA A 174 9.37 -6.71 0.65
C ALA A 174 10.86 -6.43 0.41
N ILE A 175 11.74 -6.80 1.35
CA ILE A 175 13.20 -6.72 1.18
C ILE A 175 13.64 -7.54 -0.04
N ALA A 176 13.23 -8.81 -0.12
CA ALA A 176 13.56 -9.68 -1.25
C ALA A 176 13.10 -9.10 -2.59
N LEU A 177 11.85 -8.60 -2.65
CA LEU A 177 11.27 -7.99 -3.85
C LEU A 177 11.98 -6.69 -4.24
N GLY A 178 12.39 -5.88 -3.27
CA GLY A 178 13.16 -4.66 -3.50
C GLY A 178 14.56 -4.94 -4.06
N LEU A 179 15.27 -5.95 -3.55
CA LEU A 179 16.55 -6.40 -4.10
C LEU A 179 16.41 -6.88 -5.56
N MET A 180 15.37 -7.66 -5.85
CA MET A 180 15.07 -8.06 -7.22
C MET A 180 14.77 -6.87 -8.12
N ALA A 181 14.03 -5.88 -7.60
CA ALA A 181 13.67 -4.67 -8.34
C ALA A 181 14.90 -3.82 -8.70
N ASN A 182 15.88 -3.73 -7.81
CA ASN A 182 17.17 -3.06 -8.07
C ASN A 182 17.94 -3.75 -9.21
N ALA A 183 17.80 -5.07 -9.36
CA ALA A 183 18.34 -5.83 -10.48
C ALA A 183 17.44 -5.84 -11.74
N GLY A 184 16.35 -5.07 -11.74
CA GLY A 184 15.43 -4.95 -12.88
C GLY A 184 14.30 -5.99 -12.93
N ILE A 185 14.19 -6.88 -11.95
CA ILE A 185 13.12 -7.88 -11.87
C ILE A 185 11.99 -7.32 -11.00
N LYS A 186 10.85 -6.97 -11.62
CA LYS A 186 9.76 -6.19 -10.98
C LYS A 186 8.39 -6.82 -11.25
N GLY A 187 7.39 -6.36 -10.48
CA GLY A 187 5.99 -6.70 -10.68
C GLY A 187 5.73 -8.20 -10.63
N GLY A 188 4.86 -8.69 -11.47
CA GLY A 188 4.49 -10.10 -11.51
C GLY A 188 5.67 -11.06 -11.73
N GLN A 189 6.74 -10.62 -12.41
CA GLN A 189 7.96 -11.42 -12.60
C GLN A 189 8.70 -11.63 -11.28
N ALA A 190 8.88 -10.58 -10.47
CA ALA A 190 9.51 -10.69 -9.16
C ALA A 190 8.71 -11.61 -8.23
N GLY A 191 7.39 -11.42 -8.17
CA GLY A 191 6.51 -12.26 -7.36
C GLY A 191 6.54 -13.73 -7.78
N THR A 192 6.52 -14.02 -9.08
CA THR A 192 6.62 -15.40 -9.61
C THR A 192 7.97 -16.03 -9.31
N SER A 193 9.06 -15.26 -9.47
CA SER A 193 10.40 -15.70 -9.15
C SER A 193 10.55 -16.03 -7.66
N MET A 194 10.09 -15.12 -6.79
CA MET A 194 10.14 -15.31 -5.35
C MET A 194 9.30 -16.50 -4.89
N ARG A 195 8.09 -16.66 -5.43
CA ARG A 195 7.25 -17.85 -5.17
C ARG A 195 7.96 -19.14 -5.54
N SER A 196 8.69 -19.17 -6.68
CA SER A 196 9.45 -20.35 -7.10
C SER A 196 10.58 -20.64 -6.11
N ILE A 197 11.32 -19.62 -5.67
CA ILE A 197 12.38 -19.75 -4.66
C ILE A 197 11.80 -20.36 -3.38
N LEU A 198 10.76 -19.73 -2.79
CA LEU A 198 10.18 -20.16 -1.53
C LEU A 198 9.64 -21.60 -1.61
N THR A 199 8.93 -21.93 -2.69
CA THR A 199 8.36 -23.27 -2.87
C THR A 199 9.46 -24.34 -2.91
N ARG A 200 10.59 -24.07 -3.59
CA ARG A 200 11.70 -25.04 -3.71
C ARG A 200 12.56 -25.10 -2.47
N LEU A 201 12.69 -24.01 -1.73
CA LEU A 201 13.39 -24.04 -0.44
C LEU A 201 12.65 -24.93 0.57
N VAL A 202 11.32 -24.84 0.63
CA VAL A 202 10.50 -25.60 1.62
C VAL A 202 10.22 -27.02 1.15
N LYS A 203 10.01 -27.21 -0.17
CA LYS A 203 9.80 -28.54 -0.76
C LYS A 203 10.87 -28.78 -1.83
N PRO A 204 12.10 -29.08 -1.41
CA PRO A 204 13.21 -29.25 -2.35
C PRO A 204 13.02 -30.49 -3.22
N THR A 205 13.38 -30.37 -4.49
CA THR A 205 13.65 -31.54 -5.32
C THR A 205 14.93 -32.24 -4.81
N LYS A 206 15.22 -33.42 -5.31
CA LYS A 206 16.48 -34.11 -4.95
C LYS A 206 17.70 -33.25 -5.24
N GLU A 207 17.69 -32.58 -6.41
CA GLU A 207 18.78 -31.71 -6.85
C GLU A 207 18.88 -30.47 -5.97
N SER A 208 17.75 -29.81 -5.70
CA SER A 208 17.67 -28.62 -4.83
C SER A 208 18.15 -28.93 -3.41
N GLY A 209 17.69 -30.07 -2.83
CA GLY A 209 18.11 -30.51 -1.51
C GLY A 209 19.61 -30.77 -1.44
N THR A 210 20.16 -31.51 -2.43
CA THR A 210 21.61 -31.75 -2.51
C THR A 210 22.40 -30.45 -2.62
N ALA A 211 21.93 -29.48 -3.41
CA ALA A 211 22.58 -28.19 -3.54
C ALA A 211 22.55 -27.38 -2.22
N MET A 212 21.41 -27.39 -1.52
CA MET A 212 21.28 -26.75 -0.20
C MET A 212 22.24 -27.40 0.83
N ASP A 213 22.32 -28.76 0.87
CA ASP A 213 23.22 -29.47 1.77
C ASP A 213 24.70 -29.14 1.49
N GLN A 214 25.07 -29.10 0.21
CA GLN A 214 26.44 -28.75 -0.20
C GLN A 214 26.84 -27.32 0.19
N LEU A 215 25.88 -26.40 0.19
CA LEU A 215 26.10 -25.01 0.54
C LEU A 215 25.84 -24.72 2.03
N GLY A 216 25.42 -25.72 2.82
CA GLY A 216 25.10 -25.56 4.24
C GLY A 216 23.87 -24.67 4.51
N ILE A 217 22.92 -24.63 3.56
CA ILE A 217 21.71 -23.80 3.65
C ILE A 217 20.62 -24.58 4.39
N SER A 218 20.13 -24.04 5.51
CA SER A 218 19.02 -24.58 6.29
C SER A 218 17.95 -23.53 6.51
N LEU A 219 16.68 -23.93 6.39
CA LEU A 219 15.52 -23.10 6.71
C LEU A 219 15.20 -23.08 8.21
N THR A 220 15.81 -23.96 8.99
CA THR A 220 15.61 -24.04 10.43
C THR A 220 16.88 -23.67 11.19
N ASP A 221 16.71 -23.14 12.38
CA ASP A 221 17.79 -22.91 13.32
C ASP A 221 18.23 -24.22 14.02
N SER A 222 19.17 -24.14 14.96
CA SER A 222 19.67 -25.26 15.75
C SER A 222 18.61 -25.89 16.68
N GLU A 223 17.51 -25.16 16.94
CA GLU A 223 16.42 -25.61 17.79
C GLU A 223 15.26 -26.21 16.98
N GLY A 224 15.35 -26.13 15.63
CA GLY A 224 14.36 -26.66 14.70
C GLY A 224 13.25 -25.65 14.36
N ASN A 225 13.36 -24.39 14.79
CA ASN A 225 12.39 -23.34 14.42
C ASN A 225 12.67 -22.81 13.02
N MET A 226 11.62 -22.42 12.28
CA MET A 226 11.76 -21.76 10.98
C MET A 226 12.50 -20.42 11.17
N LYS A 227 13.54 -20.18 10.38
CA LYS A 227 14.23 -18.89 10.31
C LYS A 227 13.35 -17.84 9.63
N SER A 228 13.55 -16.56 9.94
CA SER A 228 12.99 -15.46 9.13
C SER A 228 13.49 -15.54 7.68
N LEU A 229 12.73 -15.01 6.75
CA LEU A 229 13.16 -14.97 5.35
C LEU A 229 14.42 -14.12 5.17
N GLU A 230 14.56 -13.03 5.95
CA GLU A 230 15.77 -12.21 5.96
C GLU A 230 17.00 -13.02 6.38
N ALA A 231 16.88 -13.85 7.43
CA ALA A 231 17.98 -14.73 7.86
C ALA A 231 18.32 -15.78 6.77
N VAL A 232 17.31 -16.38 6.14
CA VAL A 232 17.53 -17.33 5.01
C VAL A 232 18.22 -16.65 3.84
N MET A 233 17.83 -15.42 3.50
CA MET A 233 18.53 -14.62 2.46
C MET A 233 19.97 -14.33 2.86
N GLY A 234 20.24 -14.01 4.12
CA GLY A 234 21.59 -13.84 4.66
C GLY A 234 22.46 -15.09 4.48
N ASP A 235 21.93 -16.27 4.83
CA ASP A 235 22.61 -17.56 4.65
C ASP A 235 22.92 -17.84 3.17
N LEU A 236 21.92 -17.62 2.29
CA LEU A 236 22.10 -17.77 0.83
C LEU A 236 23.19 -16.83 0.30
N ARG A 237 23.17 -15.55 0.69
CA ARG A 237 24.20 -14.57 0.31
C ARG A 237 25.59 -15.00 0.78
N GLY A 238 25.70 -15.44 2.03
CA GLY A 238 26.95 -15.95 2.61
C GLY A 238 27.49 -17.16 1.85
N ALA A 239 26.63 -18.13 1.54
CA ALA A 239 26.99 -19.34 0.82
C ALA A 239 27.44 -19.07 -0.63
N PHE A 240 26.84 -18.09 -1.30
CA PHE A 240 27.16 -17.72 -2.69
C PHE A 240 28.39 -16.82 -2.82
N LYS A 241 28.82 -16.14 -1.76
CA LYS A 241 29.87 -15.10 -1.77
C LYS A 241 31.22 -15.60 -2.38
N ASN A 242 31.54 -16.85 -2.18
CA ASN A 242 32.84 -17.44 -2.61
C ASN A 242 32.71 -18.32 -3.86
N LEU A 243 31.55 -18.39 -4.48
CA LEU A 243 31.33 -19.14 -5.72
C LEU A 243 31.71 -18.30 -6.94
N ASP A 244 32.30 -18.94 -7.93
CA ASP A 244 32.48 -18.30 -9.22
C ASP A 244 31.17 -18.16 -10.00
N PRO A 245 31.09 -17.33 -11.07
CA PRO A 245 29.85 -17.09 -11.78
C PRO A 245 29.14 -18.33 -12.32
N ASP A 246 29.91 -19.34 -12.78
CA ASP A 246 29.30 -20.56 -13.31
C ASP A 246 28.73 -21.43 -12.18
N GLN A 247 29.40 -21.49 -11.05
CA GLN A 247 28.88 -22.14 -9.84
C GLN A 247 27.67 -21.45 -9.29
N GLN A 248 27.67 -20.10 -9.25
CA GLN A 248 26.49 -19.33 -8.83
C GLN A 248 25.27 -19.61 -9.72
N ALA A 249 25.45 -19.60 -11.04
CA ALA A 249 24.40 -19.91 -11.98
C ALA A 249 23.89 -21.35 -11.81
N PHE A 250 24.81 -22.32 -11.65
CA PHE A 250 24.47 -23.72 -11.42
C PHE A 250 23.65 -23.91 -10.14
N TYR A 251 24.13 -23.43 -9.00
CA TYR A 251 23.43 -23.59 -7.72
C TYR A 251 22.10 -22.79 -7.67
N ALA A 252 22.06 -21.59 -8.25
CA ALA A 252 20.82 -20.82 -8.34
C ALA A 252 19.75 -21.55 -9.16
N ALA A 253 20.14 -22.17 -10.29
CA ALA A 253 19.22 -22.98 -11.10
C ALA A 253 18.74 -24.23 -10.36
N GLN A 254 19.60 -24.89 -9.60
CA GLN A 254 19.26 -26.07 -8.80
C GLN A 254 18.30 -25.70 -7.66
N ILE A 255 18.61 -24.67 -6.86
CA ILE A 255 17.86 -24.26 -5.68
C ILE A 255 16.52 -23.63 -6.08
N ALA A 256 16.53 -22.62 -6.96
CA ALA A 256 15.36 -21.82 -7.27
C ALA A 256 14.59 -22.29 -8.53
N GLY A 257 15.18 -23.17 -9.33
CA GLY A 257 14.66 -23.55 -10.64
C GLY A 257 14.75 -22.43 -11.66
N GLN A 258 14.35 -22.72 -12.90
CA GLN A 258 14.47 -21.76 -14.02
C GLN A 258 13.72 -20.44 -13.76
N GLN A 259 12.55 -20.50 -13.15
CA GLN A 259 11.74 -19.30 -12.85
C GLN A 259 12.32 -18.47 -11.71
N GLY A 260 12.95 -19.10 -10.73
CA GLY A 260 13.52 -18.44 -9.57
C GLY A 260 14.98 -18.04 -9.70
N MET A 261 15.71 -18.62 -10.67
CA MET A 261 17.16 -18.45 -10.83
C MET A 261 17.58 -16.98 -10.87
N SER A 262 16.98 -16.19 -11.75
CA SER A 262 17.33 -14.77 -11.90
C SER A 262 17.05 -13.96 -10.62
N GLY A 263 15.94 -14.23 -9.95
CA GLY A 263 15.60 -13.57 -8.69
C GLY A 263 16.54 -13.99 -7.55
N LEU A 264 16.92 -15.26 -7.47
CA LEU A 264 17.90 -15.71 -6.48
C LEU A 264 19.25 -15.06 -6.72
N LEU A 265 19.72 -15.02 -7.97
CA LEU A 265 20.96 -14.33 -8.33
C LEU A 265 20.92 -12.83 -8.00
N ALA A 266 19.78 -12.17 -8.20
CA ALA A 266 19.59 -10.77 -7.81
C ALA A 266 19.75 -10.57 -6.29
N ILE A 267 19.18 -11.45 -5.48
CA ILE A 267 19.29 -11.40 -4.01
C ILE A 267 20.73 -11.68 -3.55
N VAL A 268 21.35 -12.75 -4.03
CA VAL A 268 22.67 -13.18 -3.53
C VAL A 268 23.81 -12.27 -3.99
N ASN A 269 23.67 -11.61 -5.14
CA ASN A 269 24.65 -10.68 -5.70
C ASN A 269 24.38 -9.21 -5.37
N ALA A 270 23.32 -8.89 -4.64
CA ALA A 270 23.10 -7.53 -4.16
C ALA A 270 24.26 -7.07 -3.28
N GLY A 271 24.70 -5.82 -3.43
CA GLY A 271 25.74 -5.23 -2.59
C GLY A 271 25.37 -5.33 -1.09
N GLU A 272 26.36 -5.43 -0.23
CA GLU A 272 26.13 -5.50 1.22
C GLU A 272 25.47 -4.21 1.72
N GLU A 273 25.91 -3.07 1.19
CA GLU A 273 25.34 -1.76 1.49
C GLU A 273 23.89 -1.65 1.00
N ASP A 274 23.58 -2.10 -0.23
CA ASP A 274 22.23 -2.08 -0.77
C ASP A 274 21.27 -2.96 0.05
N PHE A 275 21.74 -4.15 0.46
CA PHE A 275 20.97 -5.05 1.31
C PHE A 275 20.66 -4.40 2.67
N ASN A 276 21.69 -3.88 3.34
CA ASN A 276 21.56 -3.29 4.66
C ASN A 276 20.67 -2.03 4.61
N ASN A 277 20.90 -1.12 3.65
CA ASN A 277 20.11 0.09 3.51
C ASN A 277 18.62 -0.21 3.27
N LEU A 278 18.32 -1.18 2.42
CA LEU A 278 16.94 -1.57 2.13
C LEU A 278 16.29 -2.26 3.34
N SER A 279 17.03 -3.16 4.00
CA SER A 279 16.58 -3.86 5.20
C SER A 279 16.30 -2.86 6.34
N ASP A 280 17.23 -1.95 6.58
CA ASP A 280 17.08 -0.90 7.59
C ASP A 280 15.88 0.03 7.29
N ALA A 281 15.72 0.44 6.03
CA ALA A 281 14.61 1.30 5.62
C ALA A 281 13.25 0.62 5.85
N ILE A 282 13.12 -0.66 5.50
CA ILE A 282 11.88 -1.41 5.65
C ILE A 282 11.63 -1.79 7.13
N ASN A 283 12.65 -2.24 7.87
CA ASN A 283 12.50 -2.62 9.27
C ASN A 283 12.17 -1.41 10.16
N ASN A 284 12.62 -0.21 9.80
CA ASN A 284 12.36 1.03 10.53
C ASN A 284 11.31 1.93 9.83
N SER A 285 10.41 1.35 9.05
CA SER A 285 9.48 2.08 8.19
C SER A 285 8.29 2.75 8.90
N THR A 286 8.17 2.64 10.22
CA THR A 286 7.02 3.19 10.96
C THR A 286 6.79 4.68 10.65
N GLY A 287 5.59 5.02 10.15
CA GLY A 287 5.20 6.37 9.75
C GLY A 287 5.70 6.81 8.37
N GLU A 288 6.30 5.93 7.59
CA GLU A 288 6.90 6.27 6.29
C GLU A 288 5.84 6.67 5.25
N ALA A 289 4.70 5.97 5.20
CA ALA A 289 3.61 6.32 4.30
C ALA A 289 3.04 7.71 4.61
N GLU A 290 2.88 8.04 5.89
CA GLU A 290 2.42 9.38 6.30
C GLU A 290 3.47 10.45 5.98
N ARG A 291 4.75 10.20 6.27
CA ARG A 291 5.86 11.12 5.94
C ARG A 291 5.90 11.41 4.45
N MET A 292 5.90 10.38 3.61
CA MET A 292 5.90 10.53 2.15
C MET A 292 4.64 11.25 1.65
N SER A 293 3.48 10.93 2.23
CA SER A 293 2.22 11.62 1.92
C SER A 293 2.32 13.12 2.16
N ARG A 294 2.88 13.54 3.29
CA ARG A 294 3.11 14.97 3.61
C ARG A 294 4.08 15.62 2.65
N GLU A 295 5.20 14.97 2.34
CA GLU A 295 6.19 15.51 1.37
C GLU A 295 5.60 15.66 -0.03
N MET A 296 4.80 14.70 -0.50
CA MET A 296 4.10 14.78 -1.79
C MET A 296 3.10 15.93 -1.85
N GLN A 297 2.54 16.34 -0.71
CA GLN A 297 1.57 17.41 -0.60
C GLN A 297 2.18 18.79 -0.30
N ASP A 298 3.44 18.86 0.12
CA ASP A 298 4.10 20.14 0.42
C ASP A 298 4.48 20.92 -0.84
N ASN A 299 3.45 21.24 -1.62
CA ASN A 299 3.53 22.07 -2.82
C ASN A 299 2.22 22.84 -3.00
N LEU A 300 2.19 23.78 -3.96
CA LEU A 300 1.00 24.61 -4.20
C LEU A 300 -0.24 23.78 -4.56
N GLN A 301 -0.06 22.72 -5.34
CA GLN A 301 -1.17 21.83 -5.74
C GLN A 301 -1.74 21.08 -4.53
N GLY A 302 -0.89 20.57 -3.64
CA GLY A 302 -1.30 19.92 -2.41
C GLY A 302 -2.10 20.87 -1.51
N ARG A 303 -1.61 22.10 -1.28
CA ARG A 303 -2.31 23.12 -0.47
C ARG A 303 -3.67 23.50 -1.05
N LEU A 304 -3.81 23.54 -2.38
CA LEU A 304 -5.10 23.78 -3.03
C LEU A 304 -6.05 22.59 -2.85
N THR A 305 -5.52 21.37 -2.87
CA THR A 305 -6.30 20.14 -2.64
C THR A 305 -6.79 20.08 -1.19
N GLU A 306 -5.91 20.36 -0.21
CA GLU A 306 -6.27 20.44 1.21
C GLU A 306 -7.36 21.51 1.45
N LEU A 307 -7.22 22.69 0.84
CA LEU A 307 -8.21 23.75 0.95
C LEU A 307 -9.58 23.29 0.39
N LYS A 308 -9.60 22.58 -0.73
CA LYS A 308 -10.81 22.01 -1.32
C LYS A 308 -11.44 21.00 -0.38
N SER A 309 -10.69 20.05 0.14
CA SER A 309 -11.16 19.04 1.10
C SER A 309 -11.68 19.67 2.39
N ALA A 310 -11.02 20.71 2.91
CA ALA A 310 -11.49 21.46 4.07
C ALA A 310 -12.83 22.19 3.81
N ILE A 311 -13.02 22.76 2.63
CA ILE A 311 -14.28 23.39 2.22
C ILE A 311 -15.40 22.33 2.13
N GLU A 312 -15.10 21.16 1.54
CA GLU A 312 -16.05 20.05 1.46
C GLU A 312 -16.40 19.51 2.85
N GLY A 313 -15.40 19.33 3.73
CA GLY A 313 -15.62 18.94 5.13
C GLY A 313 -16.48 19.94 5.92
N ALA A 314 -16.25 21.23 5.73
CA ALA A 314 -17.11 22.25 6.33
C ALA A 314 -18.54 22.22 5.78
N ALA A 315 -18.72 21.91 4.50
CA ALA A 315 -20.01 21.75 3.86
C ALA A 315 -20.83 20.57 4.44
N LEU A 316 -20.16 19.50 4.89
CA LEU A 316 -20.81 18.34 5.50
C LEU A 316 -21.22 18.55 6.97
N GLN A 317 -20.84 19.69 7.59
CA GLN A 317 -21.21 20.07 8.95
C GLN A 317 -22.42 21.01 9.01
N LEU A 318 -22.83 21.56 7.88
CA LEU A 318 -23.97 22.48 7.75
C LEU A 318 -25.27 21.73 7.41
#